data_581a30b092e50dcd75bd87d997efbb24
#
_entry.id   581a30b092e50dcd75bd87d997efbb24
#
_cell.length_a   1.000
_cell.length_b   1.000
_cell.length_c   1.000
_cell.angle_alpha   90.00
_cell.angle_beta   90.00
_cell.angle_gamma   90.00
#
_symmetry.space_group_name_H-M   'P 1'
#
loop_
_entity.id
_entity.type
_entity.pdbx_description
1 polymer ?
#
loop_
_entity_poly.entity_id
_entity_poly.type
_entity_poly.pdbx_seq_one_letter_code
_entity_poly.pdbx_strand_id
1 'polypeptide(L)'
;SNNVKLAIKLDLDGAYLPAFNKNTEHNTYKMKKRFMLMGSAHNLREIREKEKQNVKLIFISPLFYSKKNTSFLGIYRFLKLKKQTLVKTVCLGGINLNNIKKIKLLNVSAIAGINLFNDKKLKYL
;
A
#
# COMPACT_ATOMS: atom_id res chain seq x y z
N SER A 1 8.92 8.85 -5.28
CA SER A 1 10.28 8.33 -5.52
C SER A 1 10.49 7.07 -4.70
N ASN A 2 11.13 6.04 -5.26
CA ASN A 2 11.57 4.83 -4.55
C ASN A 2 13.04 4.91 -4.10
N ASN A 3 13.68 6.03 -4.32
CA ASN A 3 14.99 6.35 -3.79
C ASN A 3 14.84 7.34 -2.62
N VAL A 4 14.95 6.83 -1.39
CA VAL A 4 14.74 7.64 -0.17
C VAL A 4 15.75 8.77 -0.05
N LYS A 5 17.04 8.48 -0.32
CA LYS A 5 18.11 9.47 -0.26
C LYS A 5 17.86 10.64 -1.23
N LEU A 6 17.46 10.31 -2.45
CA LEU A 6 17.13 11.32 -3.45
C LEU A 6 15.88 12.11 -3.07
N ALA A 7 14.85 11.45 -2.53
CA ALA A 7 13.63 12.12 -2.07
C ALA A 7 13.92 13.14 -0.96
N ILE A 8 14.79 12.79 -0.02
CA ILE A 8 15.23 13.70 1.04
C ILE A 8 16.04 14.87 0.44
N LYS A 9 16.98 14.60 -0.45
CA LYS A 9 17.81 15.63 -1.09
C LYS A 9 16.99 16.65 -1.88
N LEU A 10 15.91 16.19 -2.53
CA LEU A 10 15.00 17.04 -3.32
C LEU A 10 13.88 17.65 -2.47
N ASP A 11 13.90 17.46 -1.16
CA ASP A 11 12.86 17.93 -0.23
C ASP A 11 11.45 17.47 -0.61
N LEU A 12 11.30 16.23 -1.09
CA LEU A 12 10.01 15.65 -1.41
C LEU A 12 9.24 15.29 -0.14
N ASP A 13 7.92 15.11 -0.28
CA ASP A 13 7.04 14.80 0.85
C ASP A 13 7.11 13.35 1.30
N GLY A 14 7.71 12.46 0.51
CA GLY A 14 7.84 11.07 0.85
C GLY A 14 8.52 10.22 -0.21
N ALA A 15 8.61 8.93 0.08
CA ALA A 15 9.14 7.92 -0.84
C ALA A 15 8.30 6.64 -0.76
N TYR A 16 8.34 5.87 -1.83
CA TYR A 16 7.64 4.60 -1.95
C TYR A 16 8.65 3.46 -2.13
N LEU A 17 8.53 2.43 -1.29
CA LEU A 17 9.38 1.25 -1.31
C LEU A 17 8.61 0.05 -1.85
N PRO A 18 8.90 -0.40 -3.09
CA PRO A 18 8.27 -1.60 -3.65
C PRO A 18 8.50 -2.85 -2.78
N ALA A 19 7.67 -3.86 -2.96
CA ALA A 19 7.72 -5.10 -2.19
C ALA A 19 9.11 -5.79 -2.24
N PHE A 20 9.76 -5.75 -3.40
CA PHE A 20 11.08 -6.36 -3.60
C PHE A 20 12.24 -5.59 -2.93
N ASN A 21 12.04 -4.31 -2.59
CA ASN A 21 13.08 -3.50 -1.95
C ASN A 21 13.18 -3.85 -0.46
N LYS A 22 14.33 -4.34 -0.04
CA LYS A 22 14.61 -4.73 1.35
C LYS A 22 15.64 -3.83 2.04
N ASN A 23 16.07 -2.76 1.37
CA ASN A 23 17.12 -1.87 1.87
C ASN A 23 16.62 -1.11 3.11
N THR A 24 17.44 -1.11 4.17
CA THR A 24 17.17 -0.43 5.44
C THR A 24 18.12 0.72 5.73
N GLU A 25 18.99 1.09 4.80
CA GLU A 25 19.98 2.17 4.99
C GLU A 25 19.31 3.50 5.36
N HIS A 26 18.12 3.77 4.82
CA HIS A 26 17.37 4.98 5.12
C HIS A 26 16.96 5.13 6.59
N ASN A 27 16.99 4.06 7.37
CA ASN A 27 16.70 4.12 8.81
C ASN A 27 17.70 5.00 9.57
N THR A 28 18.87 5.21 9.01
CA THR A 28 19.91 6.10 9.58
C THR A 28 19.81 7.54 9.07
N TYR A 29 18.93 7.80 8.10
CA TYR A 29 18.81 9.13 7.50
C TYR A 29 17.93 10.03 8.35
N LYS A 30 18.33 11.29 8.46
CA LYS A 30 17.51 12.33 9.09
C LYS A 30 16.41 12.76 8.10
N MET A 31 15.16 12.59 8.50
CA MET A 31 13.99 12.94 7.70
C MET A 31 13.17 14.02 8.39
N LYS A 32 12.52 14.87 7.58
CA LYS A 32 11.56 15.83 8.14
C LYS A 32 10.37 15.09 8.76
N LYS A 33 9.75 15.67 9.79
CA LYS A 33 8.68 15.01 10.57
C LYS A 33 7.50 14.54 9.71
N ARG A 34 7.18 15.25 8.64
CA ARG A 34 6.05 14.94 7.74
C ARG A 34 6.44 14.05 6.55
N PHE A 35 7.68 13.56 6.51
CA PHE A 35 8.11 12.69 5.42
C PHE A 35 7.31 11.37 5.46
N MET A 36 6.57 11.09 4.39
CA MET A 36 5.72 9.91 4.28
C MET A 36 6.48 8.77 3.59
N LEU A 37 6.90 7.80 4.37
CA LEU A 37 7.49 6.58 3.83
C LEU A 37 6.39 5.53 3.67
N MET A 38 6.17 5.09 2.44
CA MET A 38 5.14 4.12 2.07
C MET A 38 5.79 2.90 1.42
N GLY A 39 5.12 1.77 1.45
CA GLY A 39 5.60 0.59 0.76
C GLY A 39 4.48 -0.35 0.36
N SER A 40 4.80 -1.36 -0.43
CA SER A 40 3.87 -2.41 -0.82
C SER A 40 4.30 -3.79 -0.32
N ALA A 41 3.33 -4.67 -0.13
CA ALA A 41 3.55 -6.05 0.27
C ALA A 41 2.44 -6.96 -0.27
N HIS A 42 2.79 -8.21 -0.55
CA HIS A 42 1.87 -9.23 -1.07
C HIS A 42 1.67 -10.39 -0.09
N ASN A 43 2.52 -10.49 0.93
CA ASN A 43 2.51 -11.55 1.92
C ASN A 43 3.10 -11.08 3.25
N LEU A 44 3.03 -11.94 4.26
CA LEU A 44 3.51 -11.60 5.61
C LEU A 44 5.02 -11.31 5.65
N ARG A 45 5.82 -12.04 4.89
CA ARG A 45 7.27 -11.80 4.83
C ARG A 45 7.57 -10.39 4.36
N GLU A 46 6.93 -9.95 3.28
CA GLU A 46 7.11 -8.62 2.73
C GLU A 46 6.58 -7.54 3.69
N ILE A 47 5.49 -7.81 4.41
CA ILE A 47 5.00 -6.92 5.48
C ILE A 47 6.08 -6.73 6.55
N ARG A 48 6.73 -7.82 7.01
CA ARG A 48 7.81 -7.73 8.00
C ARG A 48 9.00 -6.93 7.47
N GLU A 49 9.35 -7.07 6.19
CA GLU A 49 10.37 -6.23 5.56
C GLU A 49 9.99 -4.75 5.58
N LYS A 50 8.73 -4.43 5.28
CA LYS A 50 8.23 -3.05 5.33
C LYS A 50 8.23 -2.48 6.74
N GLU A 51 7.90 -3.27 7.75
CA GLU A 51 8.01 -2.87 9.15
C GLU A 51 9.45 -2.54 9.55
N LYS A 52 10.42 -3.37 9.13
CA LYS A 52 11.84 -3.10 9.35
C LYS A 52 12.32 -1.82 8.66
N GLN A 53 11.72 -1.47 7.54
CA GLN A 53 11.99 -0.24 6.80
C GLN A 53 11.27 0.99 7.40
N ASN A 54 10.52 0.82 8.48
CA ASN A 54 9.79 1.89 9.17
C ASN A 54 8.80 2.64 8.27
N VAL A 55 8.15 1.93 7.34
CA VAL A 55 7.08 2.54 6.53
C VAL A 55 5.89 2.89 7.41
N LYS A 56 5.21 3.97 7.08
CA LYS A 56 4.01 4.46 7.78
C LYS A 56 2.72 3.94 7.15
N LEU A 57 2.79 3.42 5.93
CA LEU A 57 1.64 2.95 5.17
C LEU A 57 2.06 1.79 4.28
N ILE A 58 1.31 0.68 4.34
CA ILE A 58 1.56 -0.50 3.52
C ILE A 58 0.39 -0.73 2.57
N PHE A 59 0.68 -0.72 1.26
CA PHE A 59 -0.26 -1.16 0.23
C PHE A 59 -0.24 -2.67 0.14
N ILE A 60 -1.32 -3.32 0.56
CA ILE A 60 -1.47 -4.78 0.45
C ILE A 60 -2.24 -5.09 -0.83
N SER A 61 -1.63 -5.86 -1.70
CA SER A 61 -2.13 -6.14 -3.04
C SER A 61 -1.73 -7.52 -3.55
N PRO A 62 -2.34 -8.02 -4.63
CA PRO A 62 -3.61 -7.55 -5.19
C PRO A 62 -4.81 -8.09 -4.39
N LEU A 63 -5.78 -7.25 -4.07
CA LEU A 63 -6.94 -7.67 -3.28
C LEU A 63 -7.91 -8.51 -4.10
N PHE A 64 -8.28 -8.06 -5.29
CA PHE A 64 -9.21 -8.73 -6.20
C PHE A 64 -8.57 -9.06 -7.54
N TYR A 65 -9.26 -9.93 -8.30
CA TYR A 65 -8.89 -10.29 -9.66
C TYR A 65 -8.83 -9.06 -10.57
N SER A 66 -7.85 -9.05 -11.45
CA SER A 66 -7.77 -8.12 -12.58
C SER A 66 -7.09 -8.80 -13.76
N LYS A 67 -7.20 -8.22 -14.96
CA LYS A 67 -6.50 -8.75 -16.15
C LYS A 67 -4.98 -8.82 -15.96
N LYS A 68 -4.42 -7.91 -15.17
CA LYS A 68 -2.98 -7.87 -14.84
C LYS A 68 -2.59 -8.80 -13.70
N ASN A 69 -3.53 -9.07 -12.78
CA ASN A 69 -3.30 -9.86 -11.59
C ASN A 69 -4.34 -10.97 -11.49
N THR A 70 -4.08 -12.08 -12.19
CA THR A 70 -4.94 -13.28 -12.15
C THR A 70 -4.84 -14.01 -10.81
N SER A 71 -3.69 -13.92 -10.15
CA SER A 71 -3.52 -14.36 -8.77
C SER A 71 -3.79 -13.20 -7.81
N PHE A 72 -4.71 -13.38 -6.88
CA PHE A 72 -5.13 -12.34 -5.95
C PHE A 72 -5.33 -12.90 -4.53
N LEU A 73 -5.28 -12.02 -3.53
CA LEU A 73 -5.38 -12.40 -2.11
C LEU A 73 -6.80 -12.80 -1.72
N GLY A 74 -7.79 -12.04 -2.14
CA GLY A 74 -9.15 -12.10 -1.63
C GLY A 74 -9.29 -11.48 -0.23
N ILE A 75 -10.52 -11.29 0.20
CA ILE A 75 -10.86 -10.57 1.44
C ILE A 75 -10.29 -11.26 2.67
N TYR A 76 -10.39 -12.58 2.76
CA TYR A 76 -9.96 -13.32 3.95
C TYR A 76 -8.45 -13.27 4.17
N ARG A 77 -7.66 -13.47 3.11
CA ARG A 77 -6.19 -13.35 3.19
C ARG A 77 -5.77 -11.92 3.50
N PHE A 78 -6.43 -10.95 2.90
CA PHE A 78 -6.18 -9.54 3.18
C PHE A 78 -6.42 -9.23 4.67
N LEU A 79 -7.55 -9.63 5.23
CA LEU A 79 -7.87 -9.41 6.64
C LEU A 79 -6.88 -10.10 7.57
N LYS A 80 -6.45 -11.32 7.21
CA LYS A 80 -5.43 -12.05 7.96
C LYS A 80 -4.10 -11.31 7.98
N LEU A 81 -3.67 -10.80 6.85
CA LEU A 81 -2.43 -10.01 6.75
C LEU A 81 -2.55 -8.68 7.50
N LYS A 82 -3.67 -7.99 7.36
CA LYS A 82 -3.94 -6.74 8.07
C LYS A 82 -3.83 -6.89 9.59
N LYS A 83 -4.35 -7.98 10.14
CA LYS A 83 -4.28 -8.28 11.58
C LYS A 83 -2.84 -8.53 12.08
N GLN A 84 -1.92 -8.89 11.20
CA GLN A 84 -0.54 -9.21 11.54
C GLN A 84 0.35 -7.97 11.67
N THR A 85 -0.15 -6.79 11.35
CA THR A 85 0.63 -5.54 11.40
C THR A 85 -0.14 -4.43 12.10
N LEU A 86 0.60 -3.59 12.83
CA LEU A 86 0.08 -2.35 13.41
C LEU A 86 0.21 -1.16 12.45
N VAL A 87 0.93 -1.33 11.36
CA VAL A 87 1.07 -0.29 10.34
C VAL A 87 -0.25 -0.09 9.60
N LYS A 88 -0.59 1.14 9.30
CA LYS A 88 -1.78 1.48 8.51
C LYS A 88 -1.72 0.80 7.14
N THR A 89 -2.84 0.23 6.70
CA THR A 89 -2.93 -0.54 5.46
C THR A 89 -3.85 0.13 4.45
N VAL A 90 -3.51 -0.05 3.18
CA VAL A 90 -4.31 0.38 2.04
C VAL A 90 -4.58 -0.82 1.15
N CYS A 91 -5.82 -0.99 0.72
CA CYS A 91 -6.19 -1.99 -0.28
C CYS A 91 -5.80 -1.50 -1.67
N LEU A 92 -5.22 -2.39 -2.46
CA LEU A 92 -4.88 -2.12 -3.85
C LEU A 92 -5.12 -3.37 -4.71
N GLY A 93 -5.60 -3.16 -5.93
CA GLY A 93 -5.70 -4.20 -6.96
C GLY A 93 -7.11 -4.73 -7.21
N GLY A 94 -7.56 -4.60 -8.44
CA GLY A 94 -8.83 -5.13 -8.92
C GLY A 94 -10.08 -4.46 -8.32
N ILE A 95 -9.95 -3.30 -7.70
CA ILE A 95 -11.06 -2.58 -7.08
C ILE A 95 -11.88 -1.88 -8.16
N ASN A 96 -13.20 -2.09 -8.12
CA ASN A 96 -14.16 -1.50 -9.04
C ASN A 96 -15.49 -1.22 -8.33
N LEU A 97 -16.47 -0.65 -9.04
CA LEU A 97 -17.77 -0.33 -8.48
C LEU A 97 -18.56 -1.54 -7.99
N ASN A 98 -18.32 -2.73 -8.57
CA ASN A 98 -19.04 -3.95 -8.19
C ASN A 98 -18.56 -4.51 -6.84
N ASN A 99 -17.30 -4.32 -6.50
CA ASN A 99 -16.70 -4.87 -5.28
C ASN A 99 -16.34 -3.83 -4.21
N ILE A 100 -16.45 -2.54 -4.50
CA ILE A 100 -16.07 -1.46 -3.56
C ILE A 100 -16.88 -1.52 -2.25
N LYS A 101 -18.13 -1.96 -2.29
CA LYS A 101 -18.96 -2.10 -1.09
C LYS A 101 -18.42 -3.13 -0.11
N LYS A 102 -17.77 -4.18 -0.61
CA LYS A 102 -17.11 -5.21 0.22
C LYS A 102 -15.94 -4.64 1.01
N ILE A 103 -15.29 -3.61 0.50
CA ILE A 103 -14.12 -2.98 1.11
C ILE A 103 -14.50 -2.15 2.34
N LYS A 104 -15.70 -1.56 2.35
CA LYS A 104 -16.18 -0.79 3.51
C LYS A 104 -16.19 -1.61 4.81
N LEU A 105 -16.32 -2.93 4.69
CA LEU A 105 -16.28 -3.86 5.82
C LEU A 105 -14.86 -4.15 6.34
N LEU A 106 -13.82 -3.74 5.62
CA LEU A 106 -12.43 -4.11 5.90
C LEU A 106 -11.73 -3.16 6.86
N ASN A 107 -12.35 -2.04 7.22
CA ASN A 107 -11.77 -1.02 8.11
C ASN A 107 -10.31 -0.67 7.75
N VAL A 108 -10.08 -0.32 6.49
CA VAL A 108 -8.78 0.11 5.98
C VAL A 108 -8.65 1.63 6.02
N SER A 109 -7.40 2.12 6.09
CA SER A 109 -7.13 3.57 6.12
C SER A 109 -7.47 4.25 4.79
N ALA A 110 -7.30 3.53 3.68
CA ALA A 110 -7.59 4.03 2.33
C ALA A 110 -7.73 2.90 1.33
N ILE A 111 -8.23 3.23 0.16
CA ILE A 111 -8.29 2.34 -1.00
C ILE A 111 -7.56 3.00 -2.18
N ALA A 112 -6.94 2.18 -3.01
CA ALA A 112 -6.27 2.63 -4.22
C ALA A 112 -6.67 1.75 -5.40
N GLY A 113 -6.86 2.36 -6.56
CA GLY A 113 -7.25 1.64 -7.76
C GLY A 113 -6.97 2.44 -9.01
N ILE A 114 -6.46 1.78 -10.03
CA ILE A 114 -6.11 2.43 -11.30
C ILE A 114 -7.37 2.81 -12.08
N ASN A 115 -8.32 1.88 -12.20
CA ASN A 115 -9.52 2.07 -13.01
C ASN A 115 -10.70 2.65 -12.22
N LEU A 116 -10.64 2.61 -10.90
CA LEU A 116 -11.73 3.06 -10.04
C LEU A 116 -12.08 4.53 -10.25
N PHE A 117 -11.07 5.38 -10.34
CA PHE A 117 -11.22 6.83 -10.45
C PHE A 117 -11.53 7.31 -11.88
N ASN A 118 -11.43 6.42 -12.86
CA ASN A 118 -11.81 6.72 -14.23
C ASN A 118 -13.32 6.50 -14.49
N ASP A 119 -14.03 5.92 -13.53
CA ASP A 119 -15.46 5.69 -13.65
C ASP A 119 -16.25 6.96 -13.27
N LYS A 120 -16.99 7.50 -14.26
CA LYS A 120 -17.80 8.71 -14.06
C LYS A 120 -18.85 8.57 -12.95
N LYS A 121 -19.26 7.35 -12.62
CA LYS A 121 -20.24 7.08 -11.55
C LYS A 121 -19.70 7.34 -10.14
N LEU A 122 -18.38 7.38 -9.95
CA LEU A 122 -17.76 7.70 -8.68
C LEU A 122 -17.93 9.15 -8.25
N LYS A 123 -18.17 10.04 -9.19
CA LYS A 123 -18.40 11.47 -8.89
C LYS A 123 -19.66 11.73 -8.05
N TYR A 124 -20.52 10.72 -7.90
CA TYR A 124 -21.79 10.81 -7.18
C TYR A 124 -21.84 9.91 -5.92
N LEU A 125 -20.71 9.34 -5.54
CA LEU A 125 -20.54 8.59 -4.30
C LEU A 125 -19.90 9.45 -3.22
#